data_04c89c50d333312ab87d342132c214f4
#
_entry.id   04c89c50d333312ab87d342132c214f4
#
_cell.length_a   1.000
_cell.length_b   1.000
_cell.length_c   1.000
_cell.angle_alpha   90.00
_cell.angle_beta   90.00
_cell.angle_gamma   90.00
#
_symmetry.space_group_name_H-M   'P 1'
#
loop_
_entity.id
_entity.type
_entity.pdbx_description
1 polymer ?
#
loop_
_entity_poly.entity_id
_entity_poly.type
_entity_poly.pdbx_seq_one_letter_code
_entity_poly.pdbx_strand_id
1 'polypeptide(L)' 'MSLISDFVKKRRKLAGLTQEEFAMRAGVALTVIRKIEQGKDNLSLSKVNQVLKMFGHTVGPIEDK' A
#
# COMPACT_ATOMS: atom_id res chain seq x y z
N MET A 1 -5.62 -0.55 -13.56
CA MET A 1 -5.02 -0.96 -12.28
C MET A 1 -3.74 -0.20 -12.05
N SER A 2 -3.47 0.16 -10.83
CA SER A 2 -2.26 0.92 -10.54
C SER A 2 -1.13 -0.02 -10.17
N LEU A 3 0.12 0.41 -10.43
CA LEU A 3 1.30 -0.35 -10.05
C LEU A 3 1.37 -0.53 -8.54
N ILE A 4 0.94 0.49 -7.79
CA ILE A 4 0.94 0.43 -6.33
C ILE A 4 -0.06 -0.62 -5.83
N SER A 5 -1.26 -0.65 -6.41
CA SER A 5 -2.29 -1.62 -6.06
C SER A 5 -1.77 -3.05 -6.24
N ASP A 6 -1.20 -3.33 -7.40
CA ASP A 6 -0.70 -4.65 -7.72
C ASP A 6 0.49 -5.03 -6.83
N PHE A 7 1.39 -4.09 -6.59
CA PHE A 7 2.58 -4.30 -5.77
C PHE A 7 2.17 -4.65 -4.33
N VAL A 8 1.30 -3.86 -3.73
CA VAL A 8 0.88 -4.06 -2.34
C VAL A 8 0.17 -5.41 -2.17
N LYS A 9 -0.75 -5.70 -3.08
CA LYS A 9 -1.49 -6.96 -3.02
C LYS A 9 -0.55 -8.16 -3.15
N LYS A 10 0.36 -8.11 -4.10
CA LYS A 10 1.32 -9.19 -4.33
C LYS A 10 2.21 -9.42 -3.12
N ARG A 11 2.77 -8.35 -2.56
CA ARG A 11 3.65 -8.45 -1.39
C ARG A 11 2.90 -8.97 -0.17
N ARG A 12 1.66 -8.51 0.01
CA ARG A 12 0.84 -9.00 1.11
C ARG A 12 0.62 -10.50 1.01
N LYS A 13 0.25 -10.96 -0.18
CA LYS A 13 -0.01 -12.40 -0.40
C LYS A 13 1.26 -13.23 -0.26
N LEU A 14 2.39 -12.73 -0.73
CA LEU A 14 3.67 -13.42 -0.57
C LEU A 14 4.06 -13.55 0.90
N ALA A 15 3.68 -12.59 1.73
CA ALA A 15 3.92 -12.64 3.16
C ALA A 15 2.91 -13.51 3.90
N GLY A 16 1.89 -14.02 3.22
CA GLY A 16 0.86 -14.86 3.82
C GLY A 16 -0.10 -14.12 4.73
N LEU A 17 -0.29 -12.82 4.51
CA LEU A 17 -1.10 -11.97 5.39
C LEU A 17 -2.48 -11.70 4.79
N THR A 18 -3.49 -11.67 5.67
CA THR A 18 -4.78 -11.11 5.30
C THR A 18 -4.68 -9.59 5.24
N GLN A 19 -5.68 -8.95 4.63
CA GLN A 19 -5.73 -7.48 4.61
C GLN A 19 -5.75 -6.91 6.03
N GLU A 20 -6.48 -7.57 6.92
CA GLU A 20 -6.60 -7.13 8.31
C GLU A 20 -5.26 -7.23 9.05
N GLU A 21 -4.57 -8.35 8.89
CA GLU A 21 -3.25 -8.54 9.49
C GLU A 21 -2.24 -7.52 8.96
N PHE A 22 -2.30 -7.26 7.67
CA PHE A 22 -1.40 -6.32 7.03
C PHE A 22 -1.65 -4.90 7.54
N ALA A 23 -2.92 -4.50 7.64
CA ALA A 23 -3.29 -3.19 8.18
C ALA A 23 -2.77 -3.01 9.61
N MET A 24 -2.93 -4.04 10.43
CA MET A 24 -2.45 -4.01 11.81
C MET A 24 -0.94 -3.81 11.87
N ARG A 25 -0.18 -4.54 11.05
CA ARG A 25 1.28 -4.45 11.04
C ARG A 25 1.77 -3.12 10.49
N ALA A 26 1.06 -2.58 9.50
CA ALA A 26 1.41 -1.29 8.91
C ALA A 26 1.00 -0.10 9.78
N GLY A 27 0.13 -0.34 10.78
CA GLY A 27 -0.35 0.74 11.63
C GLY A 27 -1.35 1.64 10.93
N VAL A 28 -2.13 1.10 9.99
CA VAL A 28 -3.15 1.86 9.28
C VAL A 28 -4.50 1.16 9.41
N ALA A 29 -5.58 1.88 9.10
CA ALA A 29 -6.91 1.29 9.11
C ALA A 29 -7.06 0.27 7.98
N LEU A 30 -7.90 -0.73 8.19
CA LEU A 30 -8.19 -1.73 7.16
C LEU A 30 -8.70 -1.09 5.88
N THR A 31 -9.51 -0.03 5.99
CA THR A 31 -10.02 0.69 4.82
C THR A 31 -8.90 1.25 3.95
N VAL A 32 -7.77 1.64 4.55
CA VAL A 32 -6.62 2.13 3.80
C VAL A 32 -6.06 1.02 2.91
N ILE A 33 -5.88 -0.18 3.47
CA ILE A 33 -5.37 -1.31 2.70
C ILE A 33 -6.33 -1.65 1.57
N ARG A 34 -7.63 -1.70 1.85
CA ARG A 34 -8.64 -2.01 0.84
C ARG A 34 -8.63 -1.00 -0.30
N LYS A 35 -8.55 0.29 0.02
CA LYS A 35 -8.51 1.34 -0.99
C LYS A 35 -7.26 1.26 -1.86
N ILE A 36 -6.12 1.00 -1.24
CA ILE A 36 -4.87 0.83 -2.00
C ILE A 36 -4.99 -0.32 -2.97
N GLU A 37 -5.46 -1.47 -2.51
CA GLU A 37 -5.55 -2.66 -3.35
C GLU A 37 -6.63 -2.57 -4.41
N GLN A 38 -7.62 -1.69 -4.22
CA GLN A 38 -8.64 -1.41 -5.22
C GLN A 38 -8.18 -0.38 -6.25
N GLY A 39 -7.02 0.21 -6.06
CA GLY A 39 -6.50 1.22 -6.98
C GLY A 39 -7.18 2.57 -6.86
N LYS A 40 -7.76 2.87 -5.70
CA LYS A 40 -8.35 4.18 -5.46
C LYS A 40 -7.27 5.25 -5.42
N ASP A 41 -7.57 6.42 -5.96
CA ASP A 41 -6.60 7.52 -6.06
C ASP A 41 -6.88 8.68 -5.12
N ASN A 42 -7.87 8.55 -4.23
CA ASN A 42 -8.17 9.56 -3.23
C ASN A 42 -7.53 9.24 -1.87
N LEU A 43 -6.33 8.68 -1.90
CA LEU A 43 -5.62 8.30 -0.69
C LEU A 43 -4.57 9.33 -0.31
N SER A 44 -4.36 9.48 0.99
CA SER A 44 -3.27 10.30 1.51
C SER A 44 -1.92 9.65 1.15
N LEU A 45 -1.00 10.45 0.61
CA LEU A 45 0.33 9.98 0.29
C LEU A 45 1.06 9.46 1.53
N SER A 46 0.86 10.09 2.68
CA SER A 46 1.50 9.66 3.91
C SER A 46 1.02 8.27 4.34
N LYS A 47 -0.26 7.96 4.13
CA LYS A 47 -0.79 6.63 4.46
C LYS A 47 -0.26 5.57 3.51
N VAL A 48 -0.18 5.89 2.22
CA VAL A 48 0.39 4.99 1.22
C VAL A 48 1.85 4.69 1.56
N ASN A 49 2.62 5.72 1.88
CA ASN A 49 4.03 5.55 2.24
C ASN A 49 4.20 4.73 3.53
N GLN A 50 3.29 4.89 4.49
CA GLN A 50 3.33 4.10 5.72
C GLN A 50 3.20 2.61 5.42
N VAL A 51 2.33 2.26 4.48
CA VAL A 51 2.16 0.87 4.05
C VAL A 51 3.40 0.39 3.30
N LEU A 52 3.90 1.19 2.37
CA LEU A 52 5.04 0.79 1.54
C LEU A 52 6.33 0.62 2.35
N LYS A 53 6.46 1.34 3.47
CA LYS A 53 7.62 1.20 4.35
C LYS A 53 7.81 -0.23 4.84
N MET A 54 6.74 -1.01 4.95
CA MET A 54 6.85 -2.40 5.36
C MET A 54 7.70 -3.22 4.40
N PHE A 55 7.84 -2.75 3.16
CA PHE A 55 8.62 -3.42 2.12
C PHE A 55 9.87 -2.62 1.76
N GLY A 56 10.21 -1.60 2.55
CA GLY A 56 11.36 -0.77 2.29
C GLY A 56 11.18 0.18 1.10
N HIS A 57 9.94 0.54 0.79
CA HIS A 57 9.62 1.39 -0.36
C HIS A 57 8.89 2.65 0.07
N THR A 58 8.94 3.66 -0.76
CA THR A 58 8.15 4.88 -0.61
C THR A 58 7.69 5.35 -1.99
N VAL A 59 6.68 6.23 -1.98
CA VAL A 59 6.24 6.93 -3.19
C VAL A 59 6.64 8.39 -3.04
N GLY A 60 7.19 8.94 -4.08
CA GLY A 60 7.56 10.35 -4.11
C GLY A 60 7.46 10.89 -5.52
N PRO A 61 7.69 12.19 -5.70
CA PRO A 61 7.67 12.76 -7.03
C PRO A 61 8.75 12.13 -7.89
N ILE A 62 8.40 11.89 -9.14
CA ILE A 62 9.34 11.36 -10.12
C ILE A 62 9.62 12.48 -11.11
N GLU A 63 10.90 12.74 -11.31
CA GLU A 63 11.29 13.77 -12.26
C GLU A 63 11.01 13.27 -13.68
N ASP A 64 10.28 14.08 -14.41
CA ASP A 64 9.94 13.77 -15.80
C ASP A 64 11.05 14.30 -16.70
N LYS A 65 11.63 13.40 -17.45
CA LYS A 65 12.77 13.75 -18.32
C LYS A 65 12.37 13.74 -19.78
#